data_889783aa13f7e2d76b0bd28d5c8019b0
#
_entry.id   889783aa13f7e2d76b0bd28d5c8019b0
#
_cell.length_a   1.000
_cell.length_b   1.000
_cell.length_c   1.000
_cell.angle_alpha   90.00
_cell.angle_beta   90.00
_cell.angle_gamma   90.00
#
_symmetry.space_group_name_H-M   'P 1'
#
loop_
_entity.id
_entity.type
_entity.pdbx_description
1 polymer ?
#
loop_
_entity_poly.entity_id
_entity_poly.type
_entity_poly.pdbx_seq_one_letter_code
_entity_poly.pdbx_strand_id
1 'polypeptide(L)'
;FGTDHVLATTKGFTVFDKDGSFDNYGSSVGKHVVTVNNKIYALTEDGTLNVYNSSNMETAEKTYQVGAVAPKGNKAVVAVDNNGDIYVCKGKNGVAKISGSTVNQEFFKCPTISNSADNKRPGEVKGCANGIAVDDSYVYLACGSYGLVVLDKSTGKEICHRKAPNKKSANYVAVDGENIYVAYGKSRIQVFKLTTTKE
;
A
#
# COMPACT_ATOMS: atom_id res chain seq x y z
N PHE A 1 -4.19 17.85 -4.53
CA PHE A 1 -4.57 17.98 -5.91
C PHE A 1 -4.89 19.44 -6.18
N GLY A 2 -3.88 20.23 -6.55
CA GLY A 2 -4.02 21.67 -6.43
C GLY A 2 -4.34 22.06 -4.98
N THR A 3 -5.46 22.72 -4.77
CA THR A 3 -5.98 23.06 -3.44
C THR A 3 -7.05 22.09 -2.92
N ASP A 4 -7.45 21.10 -3.74
CA ASP A 4 -8.52 20.19 -3.40
C ASP A 4 -8.01 18.98 -2.62
N HIS A 5 -8.87 18.40 -1.79
CA HIS A 5 -8.59 17.21 -1.00
C HIS A 5 -9.43 16.03 -1.50
N VAL A 6 -8.81 14.86 -1.61
CA VAL A 6 -9.49 13.64 -2.06
C VAL A 6 -9.50 12.60 -0.95
N LEU A 7 -10.68 12.06 -0.65
CA LEU A 7 -10.87 11.05 0.39
C LEU A 7 -11.59 9.82 -0.16
N ALA A 8 -11.15 8.63 0.23
CA ALA A 8 -11.91 7.41 0.01
C ALA A 8 -13.12 7.35 0.94
N THR A 9 -14.30 7.04 0.39
CA THR A 9 -15.56 7.05 1.11
C THR A 9 -16.36 5.77 0.89
N THR A 10 -17.50 5.62 1.57
CA THR A 10 -18.40 4.48 1.37
C THR A 10 -19.09 4.47 0.00
N LYS A 11 -18.96 5.55 -0.76
CA LYS A 11 -19.50 5.70 -2.12
C LYS A 11 -18.40 6.03 -3.15
N GLY A 12 -17.23 5.40 -3.04
CA GLY A 12 -16.11 5.65 -3.93
C GLY A 12 -15.11 6.62 -3.32
N PHE A 13 -14.99 7.81 -3.87
CA PHE A 13 -14.16 8.88 -3.32
C PHE A 13 -14.90 10.23 -3.39
N THR A 14 -14.49 11.14 -2.55
CA THR A 14 -15.04 12.51 -2.46
C THR A 14 -13.91 13.50 -2.70
N VAL A 15 -14.16 14.49 -3.51
CA VAL A 15 -13.29 15.64 -3.74
C VAL A 15 -13.86 16.84 -3.00
N PHE A 16 -13.05 17.51 -2.20
CA PHE A 16 -13.41 18.71 -1.45
C PHE A 16 -12.66 19.89 -2.01
N ASP A 17 -13.38 20.94 -2.34
CA ASP A 17 -12.81 22.22 -2.68
C ASP A 17 -12.33 22.98 -1.43
N LYS A 18 -11.52 24.01 -1.65
CA LYS A 18 -10.99 24.87 -0.58
C LYS A 18 -12.06 25.60 0.25
N ASP A 19 -13.25 25.80 -0.29
CA ASP A 19 -14.40 26.43 0.39
C ASP A 19 -15.27 25.43 1.15
N GLY A 20 -14.94 24.12 1.08
CA GLY A 20 -15.64 23.04 1.74
C GLY A 20 -16.80 22.46 0.95
N SER A 21 -17.05 22.92 -0.28
CA SER A 21 -17.96 22.22 -1.20
C SER A 21 -17.36 20.87 -1.59
N PHE A 22 -18.19 19.89 -1.97
CA PHE A 22 -17.72 18.57 -2.29
C PHE A 22 -18.59 17.83 -3.30
N ASP A 23 -17.93 16.99 -4.09
CA ASP A 23 -18.55 16.06 -5.01
C ASP A 23 -18.13 14.62 -4.74
N ASN A 24 -19.07 13.68 -4.93
CA ASN A 24 -18.84 12.25 -4.76
C ASN A 24 -18.75 11.57 -6.12
N TYR A 25 -17.75 10.72 -6.27
CA TYR A 25 -17.46 9.97 -7.49
C TYR A 25 -17.37 8.47 -7.22
N GLY A 26 -17.93 7.68 -8.14
CA GLY A 26 -17.99 6.22 -8.02
C GLY A 26 -19.17 5.72 -7.20
N SER A 27 -19.37 4.41 -7.18
CA SER A 27 -20.51 3.74 -6.54
C SER A 27 -20.13 2.65 -5.54
N SER A 28 -18.89 2.17 -5.60
CA SER A 28 -18.38 1.11 -4.73
C SER A 28 -17.66 1.68 -3.51
N VAL A 29 -17.61 0.90 -2.43
CA VAL A 29 -16.91 1.30 -1.20
C VAL A 29 -15.42 1.53 -1.48
N GLY A 30 -14.94 2.75 -1.26
CA GLY A 30 -13.55 3.11 -1.40
C GLY A 30 -12.70 2.56 -0.25
N LYS A 31 -11.51 2.07 -0.59
CA LYS A 31 -10.49 1.61 0.36
C LYS A 31 -9.36 2.58 0.52
N HIS A 32 -8.88 3.09 -0.57
CA HIS A 32 -7.77 4.05 -0.60
C HIS A 32 -7.85 4.89 -1.86
N VAL A 33 -7.44 6.12 -1.74
CA VAL A 33 -7.26 7.01 -2.88
C VAL A 33 -5.91 7.70 -2.76
N VAL A 34 -5.24 7.87 -3.89
CA VAL A 34 -4.01 8.64 -3.99
C VAL A 34 -4.02 9.45 -5.29
N THR A 35 -3.43 10.63 -5.23
CA THR A 35 -3.32 11.52 -6.39
C THR A 35 -1.85 11.67 -6.78
N VAL A 36 -1.56 11.42 -8.05
CA VAL A 36 -0.21 11.55 -8.62
C VAL A 36 -0.34 12.05 -10.06
N ASN A 37 0.42 13.09 -10.41
CA ASN A 37 0.51 13.61 -11.79
C ASN A 37 -0.86 13.86 -12.43
N ASN A 38 -1.73 14.61 -11.77
CA ASN A 38 -3.08 14.94 -12.22
C ASN A 38 -3.99 13.72 -12.44
N LYS A 39 -3.69 12.60 -11.83
CA LYS A 39 -4.53 11.41 -11.82
C LYS A 39 -4.95 11.03 -10.41
N ILE A 40 -6.16 10.48 -10.31
CA ILE A 40 -6.73 9.94 -9.08
C ILE A 40 -6.79 8.43 -9.23
N TYR A 41 -6.14 7.73 -8.32
CA TYR A 41 -6.12 6.27 -8.23
C TYR A 41 -7.02 5.84 -7.08
N ALA A 42 -8.21 5.35 -7.39
CA ALA A 42 -9.21 4.98 -6.39
C ALA A 42 -9.37 3.46 -6.32
N LEU A 43 -8.96 2.89 -5.19
CA LEU A 43 -9.11 1.46 -4.90
C LEU A 43 -10.42 1.22 -4.15
N THR A 44 -11.18 0.25 -4.59
CA THR A 44 -12.44 -0.16 -3.98
C THR A 44 -12.32 -1.47 -3.21
N GLU A 45 -13.32 -1.79 -2.38
CA GLU A 45 -13.32 -2.97 -1.49
C GLU A 45 -13.37 -4.29 -2.25
N ASP A 46 -13.95 -4.30 -3.46
CA ASP A 46 -14.01 -5.46 -4.35
C ASP A 46 -12.71 -5.74 -5.12
N GLY A 47 -11.69 -4.90 -4.93
CA GLY A 47 -10.39 -5.04 -5.60
C GLY A 47 -10.34 -4.41 -6.99
N THR A 48 -11.27 -3.52 -7.29
CA THR A 48 -11.21 -2.68 -8.48
C THR A 48 -10.36 -1.44 -8.21
N LEU A 49 -9.38 -1.18 -9.06
CA LEU A 49 -8.62 0.07 -9.06
C LEU A 49 -9.02 0.88 -10.30
N ASN A 50 -9.65 2.01 -10.07
CA ASN A 50 -10.01 2.97 -11.10
C ASN A 50 -9.00 4.11 -11.14
N VAL A 51 -8.63 4.53 -12.35
CA VAL A 51 -7.76 5.68 -12.59
C VAL A 51 -8.57 6.74 -13.33
N TYR A 52 -8.68 7.91 -12.73
CA TYR A 52 -9.39 9.05 -13.28
C TYR A 52 -8.41 10.17 -13.64
N ASN A 53 -8.78 11.00 -14.60
CA ASN A 53 -8.12 12.28 -14.84
C ASN A 53 -8.79 13.34 -13.96
N SER A 54 -8.01 14.27 -13.43
CA SER A 54 -8.54 15.38 -12.63
C SER A 54 -9.50 16.29 -13.38
N SER A 55 -9.37 16.36 -14.71
CA SER A 55 -10.28 17.13 -15.56
C SER A 55 -11.59 16.40 -15.89
N ASN A 56 -11.67 15.08 -15.63
CA ASN A 56 -12.87 14.28 -15.81
C ASN A 56 -12.89 13.14 -14.79
N MET A 57 -13.60 13.34 -13.71
CA MET A 57 -13.73 12.37 -12.61
C MET A 57 -14.99 11.50 -12.71
N GLU A 58 -15.87 11.78 -13.65
CA GLU A 58 -17.10 11.01 -13.87
C GLU A 58 -16.82 9.64 -14.49
N THR A 59 -15.80 9.56 -15.35
CA THR A 59 -15.47 8.34 -16.09
C THR A 59 -14.02 7.97 -15.87
N ALA A 60 -13.78 6.74 -15.41
CA ALA A 60 -12.43 6.21 -15.26
C ALA A 60 -11.76 6.05 -16.63
N GLU A 61 -10.55 6.58 -16.78
CA GLU A 61 -9.71 6.34 -17.97
C GLU A 61 -9.26 4.90 -18.08
N LYS A 62 -9.00 4.27 -16.91
CA LYS A 62 -8.55 2.89 -16.82
C LYS A 62 -9.16 2.22 -15.59
N THR A 63 -9.43 0.92 -15.72
CA THR A 63 -9.91 0.07 -14.64
C THR A 63 -9.09 -1.20 -14.59
N TYR A 64 -8.62 -1.57 -13.41
CA TYR A 64 -7.83 -2.78 -13.18
C TYR A 64 -8.46 -3.64 -12.10
N GLN A 65 -8.37 -4.96 -12.26
CA GLN A 65 -8.74 -5.93 -11.23
C GLN A 65 -7.48 -6.44 -10.54
N VAL A 66 -7.26 -6.00 -9.30
CA VAL A 66 -6.05 -6.35 -8.52
C VAL A 66 -6.23 -7.61 -7.68
N GLY A 67 -7.38 -8.25 -7.80
CA GLY A 67 -7.76 -9.40 -6.97
C GLY A 67 -8.26 -8.98 -5.58
N ALA A 68 -8.65 -9.96 -4.78
CA ALA A 68 -9.26 -9.70 -3.47
C ALA A 68 -8.38 -8.86 -2.56
N VAL A 69 -8.92 -7.74 -2.09
CA VAL A 69 -8.28 -6.89 -1.08
C VAL A 69 -8.72 -7.28 0.33
N ALA A 70 -8.05 -6.72 1.33
CA ALA A 70 -8.41 -6.96 2.71
C ALA A 70 -9.87 -6.56 3.00
N PRO A 71 -10.63 -7.37 3.76
CA PRO A 71 -12.02 -7.09 4.04
C PRO A 71 -12.19 -5.81 4.85
N LYS A 72 -13.46 -5.40 5.03
CA LYS A 72 -13.86 -4.21 5.79
C LYS A 72 -13.12 -4.12 7.14
N GLY A 73 -12.58 -2.95 7.45
CA GLY A 73 -11.80 -2.70 8.66
C GLY A 73 -10.30 -2.98 8.56
N ASN A 74 -9.83 -3.69 7.54
CA ASN A 74 -8.41 -3.88 7.27
C ASN A 74 -7.91 -2.89 6.20
N LYS A 75 -6.61 -2.61 6.23
CA LYS A 75 -6.00 -1.67 5.30
C LYS A 75 -5.78 -2.29 3.92
N ALA A 76 -6.00 -1.49 2.91
CA ALA A 76 -5.50 -1.69 1.56
C ALA A 76 -4.99 -0.32 1.08
N VAL A 77 -3.81 -0.27 0.48
CA VAL A 77 -3.09 0.98 0.19
C VAL A 77 -2.53 0.92 -1.22
N VAL A 78 -2.63 2.02 -1.94
CA VAL A 78 -2.06 2.21 -3.27
C VAL A 78 -0.86 3.13 -3.19
N ALA A 79 0.21 2.79 -3.88
CA ALA A 79 1.34 3.68 -4.19
C ALA A 79 1.57 3.68 -5.70
N VAL A 80 2.04 4.81 -6.21
CA VAL A 80 2.39 4.98 -7.62
C VAL A 80 3.79 5.54 -7.69
N ASP A 81 4.65 4.95 -8.49
CA ASP A 81 6.02 5.41 -8.67
C ASP A 81 6.15 6.46 -9.79
N ASN A 82 7.36 6.99 -9.94
CA ASN A 82 7.67 8.01 -10.94
C ASN A 82 7.52 7.52 -12.38
N ASN A 83 7.57 6.19 -12.62
CA ASN A 83 7.40 5.58 -13.93
C ASN A 83 5.92 5.31 -14.25
N GLY A 84 5.03 5.52 -13.29
CA GLY A 84 3.60 5.23 -13.41
C GLY A 84 3.22 3.78 -13.11
N ASP A 85 4.17 2.96 -12.59
CA ASP A 85 3.84 1.65 -12.06
C ASP A 85 3.05 1.80 -10.76
N ILE A 86 2.02 0.98 -10.61
CA ILE A 86 1.10 1.06 -9.48
C ILE A 86 1.27 -0.18 -8.60
N TYR A 87 1.35 0.01 -7.31
CA TYR A 87 1.49 -1.04 -6.31
C TYR A 87 0.31 -1.01 -5.35
N VAL A 88 -0.32 -2.15 -5.14
CA VAL A 88 -1.51 -2.26 -4.30
C VAL A 88 -1.29 -3.27 -3.18
N CYS A 89 -1.20 -2.77 -1.94
CA CYS A 89 -1.25 -3.60 -0.74
C CYS A 89 -2.67 -4.15 -0.55
N LYS A 90 -2.80 -5.46 -0.43
CA LYS A 90 -4.07 -6.18 -0.28
C LYS A 90 -4.22 -6.86 1.09
N GLY A 91 -3.53 -6.35 2.10
CA GLY A 91 -3.52 -6.96 3.42
C GLY A 91 -2.86 -8.35 3.42
N LYS A 92 -3.57 -9.36 3.89
CA LYS A 92 -3.08 -10.76 3.91
C LYS A 92 -2.84 -11.35 2.53
N ASN A 93 -3.49 -10.79 1.51
CA ASN A 93 -3.37 -11.22 0.13
C ASN A 93 -2.13 -10.65 -0.59
N GLY A 94 -1.22 -10.03 0.15
CA GLY A 94 0.06 -9.56 -0.36
C GLY A 94 -0.02 -8.26 -1.15
N VAL A 95 0.73 -8.18 -2.24
CA VAL A 95 0.85 -6.99 -3.08
C VAL A 95 0.61 -7.36 -4.53
N ALA A 96 -0.17 -6.54 -5.24
CA ALA A 96 -0.25 -6.55 -6.69
C ALA A 96 0.60 -5.41 -7.28
N LYS A 97 1.16 -5.63 -8.48
CA LYS A 97 1.83 -4.61 -9.29
C LYS A 97 1.15 -4.47 -10.64
N ILE A 98 0.99 -3.25 -11.09
CA ILE A 98 0.45 -2.92 -12.41
C ILE A 98 1.51 -2.11 -13.16
N SER A 99 1.92 -2.61 -14.33
CA SER A 99 2.83 -1.91 -15.25
C SER A 99 2.14 -1.77 -16.61
N GLY A 100 1.85 -0.53 -17.00
CA GLY A 100 1.06 -0.27 -18.21
C GLY A 100 -0.34 -0.85 -18.14
N SER A 101 -0.63 -1.91 -18.91
CA SER A 101 -1.90 -2.66 -18.87
C SER A 101 -1.78 -4.02 -18.17
N THR A 102 -0.57 -4.43 -17.79
CA THR A 102 -0.33 -5.73 -17.20
C THR A 102 -0.52 -5.69 -15.69
N VAL A 103 -1.36 -6.60 -15.16
CA VAL A 103 -1.61 -6.74 -13.72
C VAL A 103 -0.98 -8.04 -13.23
N ASN A 104 0.05 -7.92 -12.39
CA ASN A 104 0.60 -9.04 -11.61
C ASN A 104 -0.07 -9.02 -10.22
N GLN A 105 -1.09 -9.85 -10.04
CA GLN A 105 -1.85 -9.92 -8.78
C GLN A 105 -1.06 -10.51 -7.62
N GLU A 106 0.02 -11.23 -7.88
CA GLU A 106 0.85 -11.92 -6.90
C GLU A 106 2.31 -11.45 -6.93
N PHE A 107 2.52 -10.14 -7.09
CA PHE A 107 3.84 -9.54 -7.09
C PHE A 107 4.63 -9.87 -5.82
N PHE A 108 3.95 -9.89 -4.67
CA PHE A 108 4.50 -10.37 -3.41
C PHE A 108 3.43 -11.08 -2.59
N LYS A 109 3.77 -12.25 -2.06
CA LYS A 109 2.93 -13.01 -1.12
C LYS A 109 3.40 -12.77 0.30
N CYS A 110 2.49 -12.33 1.17
CA CYS A 110 2.81 -12.18 2.58
C CYS A 110 3.22 -13.52 3.20
N PRO A 111 4.38 -13.60 3.85
CA PRO A 111 4.86 -14.85 4.43
C PRO A 111 3.99 -15.28 5.61
N THR A 112 3.92 -16.59 5.83
CA THR A 112 3.42 -17.19 7.05
C THR A 112 4.62 -17.64 7.88
N ILE A 113 4.73 -17.15 9.12
CA ILE A 113 5.83 -17.51 10.01
C ILE A 113 5.27 -18.44 11.09
N SER A 114 5.88 -19.63 11.23
CA SER A 114 5.62 -20.48 12.37
C SER A 114 6.28 -19.88 13.62
N ASN A 115 5.50 -19.56 14.62
CA ASN A 115 5.98 -18.95 15.85
C ASN A 115 6.44 -20.03 16.84
N SER A 116 7.38 -20.89 16.40
CA SER A 116 7.92 -21.97 17.24
C SER A 116 8.90 -21.52 18.34
N ALA A 117 9.45 -20.31 18.21
CA ALA A 117 10.49 -19.83 19.11
C ALA A 117 10.00 -18.88 20.22
N ASP A 118 8.79 -18.37 20.15
CA ASP A 118 8.26 -17.41 21.11
C ASP A 118 7.02 -18.04 21.80
N ASN A 119 7.25 -18.82 22.82
CA ASN A 119 6.25 -19.60 23.60
C ASN A 119 5.06 -18.79 24.16
N LYS A 120 4.92 -17.52 23.84
CA LYS A 120 3.85 -16.66 24.34
C LYS A 120 2.62 -16.55 23.43
N ARG A 121 2.72 -17.01 22.18
CA ARG A 121 1.58 -17.18 21.25
C ARG A 121 1.85 -18.37 20.34
N PRO A 122 1.41 -19.58 20.69
CA PRO A 122 1.44 -20.69 19.75
C PRO A 122 0.52 -20.37 18.58
N GLY A 123 1.06 -20.45 17.35
CA GLY A 123 0.30 -20.23 16.13
C GLY A 123 1.13 -19.59 15.01
N GLU A 124 0.60 -19.67 13.82
CA GLU A 124 1.18 -19.03 12.65
C GLU A 124 0.96 -17.52 12.68
N VAL A 125 2.02 -16.74 12.55
CA VAL A 125 1.92 -15.28 12.31
C VAL A 125 1.96 -15.06 10.82
N LYS A 126 0.83 -14.60 10.27
CA LYS A 126 0.74 -14.20 8.87
C LYS A 126 1.15 -12.75 8.71
N GLY A 127 2.03 -12.47 7.77
CA GLY A 127 2.30 -11.13 7.32
C GLY A 127 1.02 -10.48 6.77
N CYS A 128 0.96 -9.17 6.84
CA CYS A 128 -0.17 -8.39 6.31
C CYS A 128 0.37 -7.08 5.74
N ALA A 129 0.30 -6.93 4.42
CA ALA A 129 0.75 -5.72 3.74
C ALA A 129 -0.21 -4.55 4.07
N ASN A 130 0.18 -3.74 5.06
CA ASN A 130 -0.62 -2.65 5.62
C ASN A 130 -0.25 -1.28 5.06
N GLY A 131 0.95 -1.13 4.55
CA GLY A 131 1.46 0.12 3.99
C GLY A 131 2.58 -0.13 3.02
N ILE A 132 2.77 0.78 2.08
CA ILE A 132 3.75 0.69 1.01
C ILE A 132 4.36 2.05 0.72
N ALA A 133 5.63 2.07 0.43
CA ALA A 133 6.36 3.16 -0.20
C ALA A 133 7.25 2.58 -1.30
N VAL A 134 7.57 3.38 -2.30
CA VAL A 134 8.34 2.95 -3.47
C VAL A 134 9.34 4.03 -3.82
N ASP A 135 10.57 3.65 -4.10
CA ASP A 135 11.59 4.52 -4.72
C ASP A 135 11.99 3.99 -6.11
N ASP A 136 13.14 4.41 -6.61
CA ASP A 136 13.60 4.01 -7.95
C ASP A 136 13.99 2.53 -8.02
N SER A 137 14.42 1.91 -6.93
CA SER A 137 15.00 0.56 -6.89
C SER A 137 14.20 -0.44 -6.07
N TYR A 138 13.48 0.03 -5.06
CA TYR A 138 12.90 -0.84 -4.04
C TYR A 138 11.42 -0.56 -3.78
N VAL A 139 10.74 -1.59 -3.29
CA VAL A 139 9.41 -1.49 -2.69
C VAL A 139 9.54 -1.81 -1.21
N TYR A 140 9.06 -0.90 -0.37
CA TYR A 140 9.09 -1.00 1.09
C TYR A 140 7.70 -1.31 1.60
N LEU A 141 7.56 -2.36 2.41
CA LEU A 141 6.28 -2.80 2.94
C LEU A 141 6.25 -2.76 4.47
N ALA A 142 5.22 -2.16 5.01
CA ALA A 142 4.84 -2.38 6.40
C ALA A 142 3.99 -3.66 6.45
N CYS A 143 4.63 -4.80 6.81
CA CYS A 143 4.03 -6.14 6.69
C CYS A 143 3.58 -6.72 8.03
N GLY A 144 2.78 -5.96 8.79
CA GLY A 144 2.19 -6.42 10.03
C GLY A 144 3.22 -6.89 11.07
N SER A 145 3.01 -8.05 11.66
CA SER A 145 3.94 -8.65 12.64
C SER A 145 5.25 -9.13 12.01
N TYR A 146 5.29 -9.33 10.70
CA TYR A 146 6.52 -9.63 9.98
C TYR A 146 7.48 -8.45 9.96
N GLY A 147 6.94 -7.22 9.99
CA GLY A 147 7.72 -6.00 10.13
C GLY A 147 7.91 -5.22 8.84
N LEU A 148 9.06 -4.56 8.72
CA LEU A 148 9.49 -3.92 7.47
C LEU A 148 10.02 -4.98 6.52
N VAL A 149 9.54 -4.97 5.28
CA VAL A 149 10.08 -5.80 4.18
C VAL A 149 10.56 -4.88 3.08
N VAL A 150 11.71 -5.18 2.51
CA VAL A 150 12.26 -4.51 1.34
C VAL A 150 12.29 -5.51 0.19
N LEU A 151 11.67 -5.14 -0.92
CA LEU A 151 11.61 -5.96 -2.12
C LEU A 151 12.40 -5.31 -3.25
N ASP A 152 12.99 -6.13 -4.09
CA ASP A 152 13.43 -5.70 -5.42
C ASP A 152 12.22 -5.25 -6.25
N LYS A 153 12.27 -4.04 -6.77
CA LYS A 153 11.15 -3.40 -7.47
C LYS A 153 10.80 -4.10 -8.80
N SER A 154 11.78 -4.72 -9.44
CA SER A 154 11.59 -5.38 -10.73
C SER A 154 10.97 -6.77 -10.58
N THR A 155 11.41 -7.51 -9.58
CA THR A 155 11.08 -8.94 -9.43
C THR A 155 10.06 -9.22 -8.33
N GLY A 156 9.89 -8.33 -7.36
CA GLY A 156 9.07 -8.54 -6.16
C GLY A 156 9.72 -9.49 -5.14
N LYS A 157 10.97 -9.90 -5.36
CA LYS A 157 11.70 -10.75 -4.41
C LYS A 157 12.07 -9.96 -3.16
N GLU A 158 11.93 -10.59 -2.01
CA GLU A 158 12.41 -10.04 -0.74
C GLU A 158 13.93 -10.00 -0.75
N ILE A 159 14.48 -8.80 -0.51
CA ILE A 159 15.91 -8.54 -0.34
C ILE A 159 16.28 -8.69 1.12
N CYS A 160 15.52 -8.05 1.98
CA CYS A 160 15.70 -8.14 3.43
C CYS A 160 14.39 -7.79 4.15
N HIS A 161 14.34 -8.15 5.44
CA HIS A 161 13.29 -7.68 6.33
C HIS A 161 13.81 -7.36 7.72
N ARG A 162 13.07 -6.53 8.43
CA ARG A 162 13.28 -6.24 9.84
C ARG A 162 12.04 -6.59 10.62
N LYS A 163 12.12 -7.63 11.45
CA LYS A 163 11.00 -8.10 12.28
C LYS A 163 10.43 -6.96 13.13
N ALA A 164 9.12 -6.89 13.22
CA ALA A 164 8.47 -5.93 14.11
C ALA A 164 8.88 -6.18 15.57
N PRO A 165 9.02 -5.12 16.39
CA PRO A 165 9.24 -5.27 17.82
C PRO A 165 8.14 -6.14 18.47
N ASN A 166 8.46 -6.82 19.56
CA ASN A 166 7.54 -7.74 20.23
C ASN A 166 6.14 -7.16 20.42
N LYS A 167 5.11 -7.93 20.04
CA LYS A 167 3.69 -7.58 20.11
C LYS A 167 3.28 -6.32 19.33
N LYS A 168 4.09 -5.91 18.34
CA LYS A 168 3.81 -4.75 17.48
C LYS A 168 3.52 -5.20 16.06
N SER A 169 2.90 -4.31 15.31
CA SER A 169 2.55 -4.50 13.90
C SER A 169 3.04 -3.29 13.11
N ALA A 170 3.80 -3.53 12.04
CA ALA A 170 4.14 -2.49 11.08
C ALA A 170 2.86 -2.11 10.31
N ASN A 171 2.45 -0.86 10.39
CA ASN A 171 1.17 -0.39 9.87
C ASN A 171 1.31 0.66 8.77
N TYR A 172 2.44 1.33 8.71
CA TYR A 172 2.72 2.35 7.71
C TYR A 172 4.22 2.44 7.45
N VAL A 173 4.60 2.76 6.24
CA VAL A 173 5.97 3.01 5.83
C VAL A 173 6.02 4.23 4.92
N ALA A 174 7.05 5.03 5.08
CA ALA A 174 7.40 6.13 4.18
C ALA A 174 8.91 6.12 3.96
N VAL A 175 9.35 6.67 2.84
CA VAL A 175 10.76 6.81 2.48
C VAL A 175 11.04 8.27 2.13
N ASP A 176 12.16 8.79 2.63
CA ASP A 176 12.67 10.11 2.30
C ASP A 176 14.20 10.03 2.21
N GLY A 177 14.72 10.10 0.99
CA GLY A 177 16.12 9.83 0.69
C GLY A 177 16.53 8.43 1.16
N GLU A 178 17.57 8.35 2.00
CA GLU A 178 18.07 7.08 2.55
C GLU A 178 17.26 6.58 3.76
N ASN A 179 16.34 7.38 4.29
CA ASN A 179 15.64 7.06 5.52
C ASN A 179 14.32 6.33 5.22
N ILE A 180 14.09 5.24 5.93
CA ILE A 180 12.86 4.44 5.89
C ILE A 180 12.17 4.60 7.24
N TYR A 181 10.99 5.20 7.25
CA TYR A 181 10.20 5.46 8.44
C TYR A 181 9.10 4.41 8.56
N VAL A 182 9.07 3.68 9.66
CA VAL A 182 8.06 2.63 9.90
C VAL A 182 7.28 2.92 11.17
N ALA A 183 5.96 3.02 11.04
CA ALA A 183 5.07 3.18 12.19
C ALA A 183 4.61 1.80 12.73
N TYR A 184 4.89 1.55 14.01
CA TYR A 184 4.56 0.31 14.71
C TYR A 184 3.43 0.51 15.72
N GLY A 185 2.19 0.35 15.27
CA GLY A 185 1.00 0.33 16.14
C GLY A 185 0.92 1.51 17.12
N LYS A 186 0.74 1.22 18.40
CA LYS A 186 0.68 2.23 19.48
C LYS A 186 2.05 2.72 19.96
N SER A 187 3.16 2.39 19.27
CA SER A 187 4.48 2.58 19.84
C SER A 187 5.22 3.80 19.33
N ARG A 188 5.83 3.67 18.21
CA ARG A 188 6.82 4.63 17.72
C ARG A 188 6.92 4.55 16.22
N ILE A 189 7.45 5.61 15.67
CA ILE A 189 8.11 5.58 14.36
C ILE A 189 9.55 5.12 14.61
N GLN A 190 9.99 4.10 13.87
CA GLN A 190 11.39 3.72 13.80
C GLN A 190 11.95 4.14 12.45
N VAL A 191 13.19 4.59 12.47
CA VAL A 191 13.90 5.00 11.26
C VAL A 191 14.97 3.98 10.97
N PHE A 192 15.03 3.51 9.73
CA PHE A 192 16.02 2.57 9.21
C PHE A 192 16.74 3.19 8.03
N LYS A 193 17.93 2.66 7.74
CA LYS A 193 18.64 2.91 6.49
C LYS A 193 18.99 1.57 5.85
N LEU A 194 18.93 1.51 4.53
CA LEU A 194 19.53 0.40 3.80
C LEU A 194 21.04 0.61 3.77
N THR A 195 21.77 -0.37 4.29
CA THR A 195 23.21 -0.42 4.17
C THR A 195 23.56 -1.60 3.27
N THR A 196 24.24 -1.32 2.17
CA THR A 196 24.90 -2.39 1.38
C THR A 196 26.19 -2.75 2.11
N THR A 197 26.24 -3.92 2.71
CA THR A 197 27.54 -4.52 3.08
C THR A 197 28.26 -4.81 1.77
N LYS A 198 29.35 -4.09 1.49
CA LYS A 198 30.29 -4.54 0.47
C LYS A 198 30.94 -5.80 1.03
N GLU A 199 30.65 -6.96 0.42
CA GLU A 199 31.49 -8.15 0.55
C GLU A 199 32.84 -7.90 -0.05
#